data_0173411dd6611ea8ddb699346b799fd5
#
_entry.id   0173411dd6611ea8ddb699346b799fd5
#
_cell.length_a   1.000
_cell.length_b   1.000
_cell.length_c   1.000
_cell.angle_alpha   90.00
_cell.angle_beta   90.00
_cell.angle_gamma   90.00
#
_symmetry.space_group_name_H-M   'P 1'
#
loop_
_entity.id
_entity.type
_entity.pdbx_description
1 polymer ?
#
loop_
_entity_poly.entity_id
_entity_poly.type
_entity_poly.pdbx_seq_one_letter_code
_entity_poly.pdbx_strand_id
1 'polypeptide(L)'
;MLDHNSKRVDKPEIDIVDTENGALVSLKGRIDIDSSPGVREQLIALLHAPHPGTVSIDLSGVTHIDSSGVATLIEALKIARNCKTELRLQGLHDRLHRLFDATGILSLFNDGIRR
;
A
#
# COMPACT_ATOMS: atom_id res chain seq x y z
N MET A 1 17.17 -1.07 27.97
CA MET A 1 16.82 -1.16 27.45
C MET A 1 16.19 -1.53 26.69
N LEU A 2 16.08 -1.51 26.52
CA LEU A 2 15.59 -1.69 25.91
C LEU A 2 14.87 -2.16 25.27
N ASP A 3 14.43 -2.56 25.20
CA ASP A 3 13.91 -3.00 24.62
C ASP A 3 13.05 -3.17 23.89
N HIS A 4 12.55 -3.25 24.39
CA HIS A 4 11.45 -2.94 23.59
C HIS A 4 11.74 -2.98 22.14
N ASN A 5 12.86 -3.23 21.81
CA ASN A 5 13.28 -3.38 20.45
C ASN A 5 12.60 -4.50 19.72
N SER A 6 12.18 -5.49 20.43
CA SER A 6 11.54 -6.63 19.80
C SER A 6 10.30 -6.26 19.03
N LYS A 7 9.71 -5.15 19.35
CA LYS A 7 8.51 -4.77 18.63
C LYS A 7 8.75 -4.40 17.21
N ARG A 8 9.95 -4.11 16.87
CA ARG A 8 10.23 -3.69 15.51
C ARG A 8 10.19 -4.80 14.51
N VAL A 9 10.23 -6.04 14.98
CA VAL A 9 10.18 -7.15 14.04
C VAL A 9 8.85 -7.21 13.31
N ASP A 10 7.82 -6.56 13.86
CA ASP A 10 6.52 -6.58 13.25
C ASP A 10 6.29 -5.44 12.27
N LYS A 11 7.24 -4.55 12.13
CA LYS A 11 7.07 -3.45 11.21
C LYS A 11 7.12 -3.94 9.78
N PRO A 12 6.25 -3.43 8.91
CA PRO A 12 6.36 -3.78 7.52
C PRO A 12 7.57 -3.10 6.93
N GLU A 13 8.11 -3.70 5.92
CA GLU A 13 9.13 -3.03 5.14
C GLU A 13 8.44 -2.29 4.01
N ILE A 14 8.83 -1.06 3.82
CA ILE A 14 8.30 -0.26 2.72
C ILE A 14 9.50 0.30 1.96
N ASP A 15 9.50 0.07 0.66
CA ASP A 15 10.59 0.47 -0.20
C ASP A 15 10.01 1.28 -1.34
N ILE A 16 10.55 2.45 -1.59
CA ILE A 16 10.04 3.32 -2.62
C ILE A 16 11.13 3.59 -3.62
N VAL A 17 10.85 3.28 -4.87
CA VAL A 17 11.80 3.46 -5.97
C VAL A 17 11.15 4.35 -7.01
N ASP A 18 11.85 5.39 -7.43
CA ASP A 18 11.36 6.26 -8.48
C ASP A 18 11.39 5.54 -9.81
N THR A 19 10.39 5.77 -10.62
CA THR A 19 10.32 5.23 -11.96
C THR A 19 10.18 6.40 -12.93
N GLU A 20 10.23 6.12 -14.21
CA GLU A 20 10.10 7.17 -15.22
C GLU A 20 8.82 7.97 -15.07
N ASN A 21 7.74 7.29 -14.73
CA ASN A 21 6.42 7.92 -14.70
C ASN A 21 5.85 8.07 -13.29
N GLY A 22 6.65 7.83 -12.27
CA GLY A 22 6.13 7.93 -10.91
C GLY A 22 6.96 7.16 -9.92
N ALA A 23 6.38 6.16 -9.27
CA ALA A 23 7.08 5.42 -8.23
C ALA A 23 6.54 4.01 -8.11
N LEU A 24 7.40 3.11 -7.64
CA LEU A 24 7.01 1.76 -7.27
C LEU A 24 7.20 1.63 -5.76
N VAL A 25 6.14 1.27 -5.06
CA VAL A 25 6.15 1.08 -3.63
C VAL A 25 6.03 -0.41 -3.35
N SER A 26 7.02 -0.99 -2.71
CA SER A 26 6.98 -2.41 -2.34
C SER A 26 6.71 -2.53 -0.87
N LEU A 27 5.65 -3.24 -0.51
CA LEU A 27 5.29 -3.47 0.89
C LEU A 27 5.55 -4.92 1.21
N LYS A 28 6.09 -5.17 2.39
CA LYS A 28 6.37 -6.54 2.85
C LYS A 28 5.93 -6.68 4.29
N GLY A 29 5.58 -7.89 4.67
CA GLY A 29 5.25 -8.21 6.05
C GLY A 29 3.79 -7.98 6.37
N ARG A 30 3.54 -7.63 7.61
CA ARG A 30 2.17 -7.48 8.12
C ARG A 30 1.74 -6.03 8.06
N ILE A 31 0.58 -5.81 7.47
CA ILE A 31 -0.03 -4.47 7.41
C ILE A 31 -1.26 -4.52 8.30
N ASP A 32 -1.11 -4.10 9.54
CA ASP A 32 -2.17 -4.19 10.54
C ASP A 32 -2.32 -2.85 11.27
N ILE A 33 -3.08 -2.85 12.35
CA ILE A 33 -3.37 -1.61 13.05
C ILE A 33 -2.12 -0.94 13.59
N ASP A 34 -1.08 -1.71 13.87
CA ASP A 34 0.17 -1.15 14.40
C ASP A 34 1.04 -0.55 13.31
N SER A 35 1.04 -1.15 12.13
CA SER A 35 1.93 -0.74 11.06
C SER A 35 1.28 0.19 10.04
N SER A 36 -0.04 0.14 9.90
CA SER A 36 -0.69 0.94 8.86
C SER A 36 -0.52 2.44 9.02
N PRO A 37 -0.41 3.04 10.23
CA PRO A 37 -0.13 4.47 10.28
C PRO A 37 1.17 4.87 9.61
N GLY A 38 2.22 4.07 9.76
CA GLY A 38 3.50 4.37 9.11
C GLY A 38 3.41 4.23 7.59
N VAL A 39 2.72 3.19 7.13
CA VAL A 39 2.52 2.99 5.70
C VAL A 39 1.71 4.16 5.13
N ARG A 40 0.65 4.55 5.84
CA ARG A 40 -0.21 5.65 5.43
C ARG A 40 0.59 6.94 5.26
N GLU A 41 1.42 7.23 6.24
CA GLU A 41 2.23 8.44 6.24
C GLU A 41 3.13 8.52 5.03
N GLN A 42 3.80 7.42 4.73
CA GLN A 42 4.70 7.39 3.59
C GLN A 42 3.97 7.46 2.26
N LEU A 43 2.82 6.79 2.15
CA LEU A 43 2.04 6.86 0.92
C LEU A 43 1.49 8.25 0.69
N ILE A 44 1.00 8.91 1.73
CA ILE A 44 0.47 10.26 1.59
C ILE A 44 1.56 11.23 1.18
N ALA A 45 2.75 11.13 1.80
CA ALA A 45 3.87 11.98 1.45
C ALA A 45 4.25 11.80 -0.02
N LEU A 46 4.26 10.56 -0.48
CA LEU A 46 4.59 10.27 -1.86
C LEU A 46 3.56 10.84 -2.83
N LEU A 47 2.27 10.67 -2.49
CA LEU A 47 1.21 11.14 -3.37
C LEU A 47 1.13 12.66 -3.46
N HIS A 48 1.61 13.36 -2.44
CA HIS A 48 1.65 14.81 -2.45
C HIS A 48 2.95 15.36 -3.03
N ALA A 49 3.90 14.50 -3.37
CA ALA A 49 5.15 14.95 -3.95
C ALA A 49 4.90 15.48 -5.36
N PRO A 50 5.74 16.40 -5.85
CA PRO A 50 5.60 16.88 -7.22
C PRO A 50 5.74 15.72 -8.20
N HIS A 51 4.91 15.71 -9.19
CA HIS A 51 4.87 14.76 -10.32
C HIS A 51 4.79 13.29 -10.02
N PRO A 52 3.88 12.85 -9.20
CA PRO A 52 3.58 11.44 -9.17
C PRO A 52 2.63 11.13 -10.31
N GLY A 53 3.12 10.64 -11.42
CA GLY A 53 2.23 10.26 -12.52
C GLY A 53 1.47 8.99 -12.21
N THR A 54 2.22 7.91 -11.96
CA THR A 54 1.66 6.61 -11.63
C THR A 54 2.40 6.06 -10.43
N VAL A 55 1.65 5.65 -9.42
CA VAL A 55 2.23 4.99 -8.25
C VAL A 55 1.72 3.57 -8.23
N SER A 56 2.62 2.61 -8.30
CA SER A 56 2.26 1.19 -8.22
C SER A 56 2.65 0.66 -6.86
N ILE A 57 1.73 -0.03 -6.21
CA ILE A 57 1.98 -0.64 -4.90
C ILE A 57 2.06 -2.14 -5.11
N ASP A 58 3.24 -2.69 -4.82
CA ASP A 58 3.48 -4.12 -4.94
C ASP A 58 3.22 -4.80 -3.61
N LEU A 59 2.24 -5.67 -3.59
CA LEU A 59 1.82 -6.36 -2.38
C LEU A 59 2.30 -7.81 -2.33
N SER A 60 3.18 -8.20 -3.24
CA SER A 60 3.60 -9.60 -3.31
C SER A 60 4.31 -10.07 -2.04
N GLY A 61 4.93 -9.17 -1.30
CA GLY A 61 5.60 -9.52 -0.05
C GLY A 61 4.75 -9.38 1.20
N VAL A 62 3.49 -8.98 1.05
CA VAL A 62 2.60 -8.81 2.20
C VAL A 62 2.11 -10.16 2.66
N THR A 63 2.33 -10.48 3.93
CA THR A 63 1.92 -11.77 4.49
C THR A 63 0.57 -11.70 5.19
N HIS A 64 0.17 -10.51 5.57
CA HIS A 64 -1.08 -10.32 6.29
C HIS A 64 -1.53 -8.88 6.13
N ILE A 65 -2.83 -8.68 5.93
CA ILE A 65 -3.40 -7.35 5.91
C ILE A 65 -4.77 -7.44 6.60
N ASP A 66 -5.05 -6.48 7.48
CA ASP A 66 -6.35 -6.43 8.15
C ASP A 66 -7.12 -5.21 7.65
N SER A 67 -8.23 -4.92 8.31
CA SER A 67 -9.08 -3.82 7.88
C SER A 67 -8.39 -2.47 7.96
N SER A 68 -7.42 -2.30 8.86
CA SER A 68 -6.65 -1.05 8.94
C SER A 68 -5.81 -0.86 7.70
N GLY A 69 -5.19 -1.95 7.23
CA GLY A 69 -4.40 -1.89 6.00
C GLY A 69 -5.26 -1.64 4.79
N VAL A 70 -6.41 -2.30 4.72
CA VAL A 70 -7.34 -2.08 3.61
C VAL A 70 -7.81 -0.62 3.60
N ALA A 71 -8.14 -0.07 4.77
CA ALA A 71 -8.56 1.32 4.86
C ALA A 71 -7.46 2.28 4.41
N THR A 72 -6.21 1.95 4.72
CA THR A 72 -5.07 2.75 4.29
C THR A 72 -4.98 2.79 2.77
N LEU A 73 -5.17 1.65 2.12
CA LEU A 73 -5.13 1.60 0.66
C LEU A 73 -6.28 2.39 0.04
N ILE A 74 -7.46 2.31 0.65
CA ILE A 74 -8.61 3.07 0.16
C ILE A 74 -8.37 4.57 0.30
N GLU A 75 -7.81 4.98 1.43
CA GLU A 75 -7.50 6.39 1.65
C GLU A 75 -6.46 6.88 0.63
N ALA A 76 -5.44 6.07 0.39
CA ALA A 76 -4.43 6.41 -0.60
C ALA A 76 -5.05 6.58 -1.99
N LEU A 77 -6.02 5.72 -2.33
CA LEU A 77 -6.69 5.84 -3.61
C LEU A 77 -7.46 7.15 -3.73
N LYS A 78 -8.14 7.55 -2.66
CA LYS A 78 -8.89 8.81 -2.67
C LYS A 78 -7.95 10.00 -2.85
N ILE A 79 -6.83 9.98 -2.16
CA ILE A 79 -5.84 11.05 -2.27
C ILE A 79 -5.26 11.08 -3.67
N ALA A 80 -4.94 9.91 -4.22
CA ALA A 80 -4.39 9.83 -5.57
C ALA A 80 -5.34 10.43 -6.59
N ARG A 81 -6.64 10.16 -6.46
CA ARG A 81 -7.62 10.71 -7.37
C ARG A 81 -7.66 12.23 -7.28
N ASN A 82 -7.57 12.77 -6.07
CA ASN A 82 -7.55 14.21 -5.88
C ASN A 82 -6.29 14.85 -6.46
N CYS A 83 -5.19 14.12 -6.46
CA CYS A 83 -3.93 14.61 -6.99
C CYS A 83 -3.74 14.26 -8.46
N LYS A 84 -4.72 13.63 -9.07
CA LYS A 84 -4.66 13.20 -10.47
C LYS A 84 -3.50 12.23 -10.72
N THR A 85 -3.23 11.42 -9.73
CA THR A 85 -2.22 10.37 -9.81
C THR A 85 -2.93 9.04 -10.00
N GLU A 86 -2.40 8.21 -10.87
CA GLU A 86 -2.94 6.88 -11.04
C GLU A 86 -2.31 5.98 -9.99
N LEU A 87 -3.15 5.33 -9.17
CA LEU A 87 -2.68 4.41 -8.15
C LEU A 87 -3.06 3.00 -8.58
N ARG A 88 -2.07 2.12 -8.62
CA ARG A 88 -2.27 0.74 -9.04
C ARG A 88 -1.81 -0.21 -7.96
N LEU A 89 -2.49 -1.34 -7.87
CA LEU A 89 -2.05 -2.44 -7.01
C LEU A 89 -1.52 -3.55 -7.90
N GLN A 90 -0.44 -4.19 -7.48
CA GLN A 90 0.09 -5.33 -8.20
C GLN A 90 0.61 -6.37 -7.22
N GLY A 91 0.90 -7.55 -7.71
CA GLY A 91 1.46 -8.60 -6.87
C GLY A 91 0.45 -9.23 -5.93
N LEU A 92 -0.84 -9.21 -6.28
CA LEU A 92 -1.86 -9.82 -5.43
C LEU A 92 -1.81 -11.34 -5.58
N HIS A 93 -1.33 -12.03 -4.55
CA HIS A 93 -1.41 -13.47 -4.54
C HIS A 93 -2.85 -13.88 -4.21
N ASP A 94 -3.15 -15.17 -4.38
CA ASP A 94 -4.53 -15.66 -4.30
C ASP A 94 -5.25 -15.25 -3.04
N ARG A 95 -4.59 -15.34 -1.90
CA ARG A 95 -5.22 -15.02 -0.63
C ARG A 95 -5.62 -13.55 -0.57
N LEU A 96 -4.73 -12.66 -0.96
CA LEU A 96 -5.04 -11.23 -0.97
C LEU A 96 -6.11 -10.90 -1.99
N HIS A 97 -6.05 -11.54 -3.13
CA HIS A 97 -7.05 -11.31 -4.16
C HIS A 97 -8.44 -11.68 -3.65
N ARG A 98 -8.56 -12.82 -2.97
CA ARG A 98 -9.84 -13.23 -2.41
C ARG A 98 -10.33 -12.26 -1.34
N LEU A 99 -9.42 -11.79 -0.50
CA LEU A 99 -9.78 -10.83 0.53
C LEU A 99 -10.28 -9.53 -0.09
N PHE A 100 -9.58 -9.03 -1.08
CA PHE A 100 -9.95 -7.78 -1.72
C PHE A 100 -11.25 -7.91 -2.50
N ASP A 101 -11.48 -9.07 -3.09
CA ASP A 101 -12.74 -9.35 -3.76
C ASP A 101 -13.90 -9.37 -2.76
N ALA A 102 -13.70 -10.05 -1.64
CA ALA A 102 -14.75 -10.16 -0.61
C ALA A 102 -15.09 -8.82 0.02
N THR A 103 -14.12 -7.91 0.13
CA THR A 103 -14.35 -6.60 0.74
C THR A 103 -14.82 -5.56 -0.26
N GLY A 104 -14.85 -5.90 -1.54
CA GLY A 104 -15.27 -4.94 -2.57
C GLY A 104 -14.19 -3.97 -3.00
N ILE A 105 -13.00 -4.08 -2.45
CA ILE A 105 -11.94 -3.12 -2.78
C ILE A 105 -11.50 -3.23 -4.23
N LEU A 106 -11.65 -4.42 -4.83
CA LEU A 106 -11.25 -4.60 -6.23
C LEU A 106 -11.98 -3.64 -7.16
N SER A 107 -13.26 -3.41 -6.89
CA SER A 107 -14.03 -2.52 -7.76
C SER A 107 -13.58 -1.07 -7.65
N LEU A 108 -12.98 -0.69 -6.53
CA LEU A 108 -12.47 0.66 -6.37
C LEU A 108 -11.20 0.89 -7.19
N PHE A 109 -10.45 -0.17 -7.43
CA PHE A 109 -9.21 -0.12 -8.20
C PHE A 109 -9.36 -0.70 -9.59
N ASN A 110 -10.59 -0.71 -10.11
CA ASN A 110 -10.94 -1.30 -11.37
C ASN A 110 -9.85 -1.45 -12.38
N ASP A 111 -9.31 -0.35 -12.90
CA ASP A 111 -8.33 -0.37 -13.95
C ASP A 111 -6.91 -0.38 -13.43
N GLY A 112 -6.75 -0.35 -12.13
CA GLY A 112 -5.45 -0.25 -11.52
C GLY A 112 -4.97 -1.50 -10.83
N ILE A 113 -5.59 -2.65 -11.06
CA ILE A 113 -5.16 -3.88 -10.40
C ILE A 113 -4.49 -4.81 -11.37
N ARG A 114 -3.32 -5.30 -10.96
CA ARG A 114 -2.56 -6.26 -11.74
C ARG A 114 -2.18 -7.42 -10.87
N ARG A 115 -2.27 -8.59 -11.41
CA ARG A 115 -1.90 -9.80 -10.68
C ARG A 115 -0.48 -10.21 -10.93
#